data_db22f46fa5a197befcb008679bbdb239
#
_entry.id   db22f46fa5a197befcb008679bbdb239
#
_cell.length_a   1.000
_cell.length_b   1.000
_cell.length_c   1.000
_cell.angle_alpha   90.00
_cell.angle_beta   90.00
_cell.angle_gamma   90.00
#
_symmetry.space_group_name_H-M   'P 1'
#
loop_
_entity.id
_entity.type
_entity.pdbx_description
1 polymer ?
#
loop_
_entity_poly.entity_id
_entity_poly.type
_entity_poly.pdbx_seq_one_letter_code
_entity_poly.pdbx_strand_id
1 'polypeptide(L)'
;MRKAINRPDDLALFGAPPLFAEPLHVGRPNTGNRDRLLARINAVLDSRRLTNNGPMVKAFEKALADYLGVRHCVAVCNGTLALEIAIRALNLTGEVIVPSFTFIATAHALQWQQITPVFADIDPLTCNLSPASVESMITPRTSGILGVHVWGRPCAVGALQEIADRRGLKLMFDAAHALGCSHRGRMVGNFGECEILSFHATKFFHTFEGGAIVTNNGELAEKLRLARNFGFRGADNVVCIGTNGKMNEVCAAMGLTGLESIADTISLNRANYERYAARISDVPGLLLMRHDTAERTNYQYVVMQVQEEFGLERDTLLEILHAENVLARRYFYPGCHAMEPYRSLFPDARLSLPHTIALSERVLSFPTGTAVGKKEIDAIGRLLSFVARHSARIRAHRGKRAAEKCSSS
;
A
#
# COMPACT_ATOMS: atom_id res chain seq x y z
N MET A 1 19.58 -20.50 -7.76
CA MET A 1 19.10 -21.15 -6.51
C MET A 1 20.10 -22.18 -6.06
N ARG A 2 20.46 -22.17 -4.79
CA ARG A 2 21.29 -23.16 -4.13
C ARG A 2 20.56 -24.52 -3.93
N LYS A 3 21.29 -25.60 -3.54
CA LYS A 3 20.72 -26.90 -3.12
C LYS A 3 19.81 -26.76 -1.88
N ALA A 4 18.94 -27.74 -1.68
CA ALA A 4 17.95 -27.74 -0.59
C ALA A 4 18.57 -27.51 0.80
N ILE A 5 17.87 -26.80 1.67
CA ILE A 5 18.18 -26.61 3.09
C ILE A 5 17.64 -27.83 3.82
N ASN A 6 18.54 -28.60 4.48
CA ASN A 6 18.19 -29.86 5.15
C ASN A 6 18.46 -29.83 6.66
N ARG A 7 19.30 -28.92 7.13
CA ARG A 7 19.66 -28.75 8.54
C ARG A 7 19.82 -27.25 8.86
N PRO A 8 19.70 -26.83 10.14
CA PRO A 8 19.84 -25.42 10.53
C PRO A 8 21.12 -24.77 10.04
N ASP A 9 22.26 -25.46 10.05
CA ASP A 9 23.55 -24.95 9.57
C ASP A 9 23.57 -24.62 8.08
N ASP A 10 22.58 -25.10 7.32
CA ASP A 10 22.43 -24.76 5.91
C ASP A 10 21.73 -23.39 5.72
N LEU A 11 21.22 -22.75 6.76
CA LEU A 11 20.66 -21.41 6.67
C LEU A 11 21.78 -20.37 6.53
N ALA A 12 21.55 -19.40 5.63
CA ALA A 12 22.49 -18.30 5.41
C ALA A 12 22.69 -17.44 6.68
N LEU A 13 21.70 -17.35 7.54
CA LEU A 13 21.80 -16.75 8.87
C LEU A 13 22.94 -17.34 9.70
N PHE A 14 23.33 -18.60 9.46
CA PHE A 14 24.41 -19.30 10.16
C PHE A 14 25.71 -19.41 9.35
N GLY A 15 25.82 -18.67 8.23
CA GLY A 15 27.06 -18.54 7.46
C GLY A 15 27.08 -19.35 6.17
N ALA A 16 26.01 -20.06 5.83
CA ALA A 16 25.88 -20.70 4.53
C ALA A 16 25.60 -19.65 3.43
N PRO A 17 25.85 -19.94 2.15
CA PRO A 17 25.44 -19.05 1.06
C PRO A 17 23.94 -18.91 0.99
N PRO A 18 23.38 -17.74 0.58
CA PRO A 18 21.94 -17.55 0.49
C PRO A 18 21.27 -18.49 -0.53
N LEU A 19 19.99 -18.78 -0.29
CA LEU A 19 19.15 -19.61 -1.16
C LEU A 19 19.01 -19.02 -2.58
N PHE A 20 18.87 -17.70 -2.67
CA PHE A 20 18.80 -16.97 -3.92
C PHE A 20 20.07 -16.14 -4.12
N ALA A 21 20.60 -16.14 -5.36
CA ALA A 21 21.77 -15.34 -5.71
C ALA A 21 21.44 -13.85 -5.70
N GLU A 22 20.25 -13.50 -6.20
CA GLU A 22 19.77 -12.12 -6.28
C GLU A 22 18.63 -11.89 -5.29
N PRO A 23 18.53 -10.68 -4.72
CA PRO A 23 17.46 -10.32 -3.80
C PRO A 23 16.08 -10.35 -4.48
N LEU A 24 15.11 -10.97 -3.81
CA LEU A 24 13.71 -10.99 -4.20
C LEU A 24 12.94 -9.90 -3.43
N HIS A 25 12.48 -8.87 -4.14
CA HIS A 25 11.78 -7.73 -3.55
C HIS A 25 10.26 -7.95 -3.49
N VAL A 26 9.58 -7.35 -2.51
CA VAL A 26 8.10 -7.38 -2.37
C VAL A 26 7.41 -6.77 -3.59
N GLY A 27 7.97 -5.70 -4.14
CA GLY A 27 7.47 -5.07 -5.36
C GLY A 27 8.60 -4.86 -6.35
N ARG A 28 8.42 -5.34 -7.57
CA ARG A 28 9.32 -5.06 -8.70
C ARG A 28 8.51 -4.36 -9.79
N PRO A 29 8.96 -3.19 -10.27
CA PRO A 29 8.30 -2.50 -11.36
C PRO A 29 8.14 -3.40 -12.59
N ASN A 30 6.97 -3.36 -13.21
CA ASN A 30 6.77 -3.92 -14.54
C ASN A 30 6.69 -2.78 -15.56
N THR A 31 7.12 -3.00 -16.78
CA THR A 31 7.16 -1.97 -17.82
C THR A 31 6.05 -2.13 -18.86
N GLY A 32 5.22 -3.16 -18.73
CA GLY A 32 4.21 -3.48 -19.74
C GLY A 32 4.84 -3.70 -21.13
N ASN A 33 4.17 -3.24 -22.17
CA ASN A 33 4.70 -3.31 -23.53
C ASN A 33 5.70 -2.18 -23.77
N ARG A 34 6.99 -2.54 -23.76
CA ARG A 34 8.11 -1.59 -23.89
C ARG A 34 8.08 -0.78 -25.19
N ASP A 35 7.77 -1.43 -26.32
CA ASP A 35 7.80 -0.75 -27.63
C ASP A 35 6.68 0.30 -27.72
N ARG A 36 5.49 -0.01 -27.21
CA ARG A 36 4.40 0.96 -27.10
C ARG A 36 4.73 2.11 -26.16
N LEU A 37 5.39 1.83 -25.03
CA LEU A 37 5.86 2.87 -24.11
C LEU A 37 6.85 3.80 -24.82
N LEU A 38 7.86 3.26 -25.49
CA LEU A 38 8.87 4.05 -26.19
C LEU A 38 8.25 4.87 -27.34
N ALA A 39 7.30 4.31 -28.08
CA ALA A 39 6.59 5.05 -29.12
C ALA A 39 5.83 6.26 -28.55
N ARG A 40 5.15 6.10 -27.39
CA ARG A 40 4.49 7.21 -26.70
C ARG A 40 5.47 8.26 -26.19
N ILE A 41 6.59 7.82 -25.61
CA ILE A 41 7.64 8.75 -25.15
C ILE A 41 8.19 9.56 -26.31
N ASN A 42 8.49 8.93 -27.45
CA ASN A 42 8.96 9.62 -28.64
C ASN A 42 7.92 10.65 -29.12
N ALA A 43 6.63 10.29 -29.18
CA ALA A 43 5.57 11.24 -29.54
C ALA A 43 5.47 12.42 -28.56
N VAL A 44 5.70 12.22 -27.27
CA VAL A 44 5.78 13.32 -26.28
C VAL A 44 6.96 14.24 -26.60
N LEU A 45 8.14 13.70 -26.87
CA LEU A 45 9.35 14.47 -27.19
C LEU A 45 9.19 15.24 -28.49
N ASP A 46 8.65 14.62 -29.54
CA ASP A 46 8.41 15.24 -30.85
C ASP A 46 7.41 16.41 -30.74
N SER A 47 6.37 16.24 -29.94
CA SER A 47 5.37 17.29 -29.71
C SER A 47 5.87 18.48 -28.87
N ARG A 48 6.96 18.31 -28.15
CA ARG A 48 7.52 19.24 -27.15
C ARG A 48 6.53 19.68 -26.07
N ARG A 49 5.42 18.92 -25.89
CA ARG A 49 4.44 19.13 -24.81
C ARG A 49 4.76 18.13 -23.69
N LEU A 50 5.58 18.56 -22.72
CA LEU A 50 6.14 17.68 -21.69
C LEU A 50 5.34 17.64 -20.41
N THR A 51 4.48 18.66 -20.16
CA THR A 51 3.72 18.84 -18.93
C THR A 51 2.50 19.76 -19.16
N ASN A 52 1.88 20.25 -18.08
CA ASN A 52 0.76 21.19 -18.09
C ASN A 52 -0.50 20.63 -18.78
N ASN A 53 -0.93 19.43 -18.35
CA ASN A 53 -2.19 18.83 -18.76
C ASN A 53 -2.29 18.63 -20.30
N GLY A 54 -1.26 18.05 -20.86
CA GLY A 54 -1.19 17.74 -22.29
C GLY A 54 -2.04 16.51 -22.69
N PRO A 55 -1.87 16.04 -23.93
CA PRO A 55 -2.73 15.01 -24.48
C PRO A 55 -2.61 13.64 -23.78
N MET A 56 -1.38 13.23 -23.33
CA MET A 56 -1.20 11.94 -22.66
C MET A 56 -1.88 11.97 -21.27
N VAL A 57 -1.72 13.05 -20.49
CA VAL A 57 -2.39 13.20 -19.19
C VAL A 57 -3.91 13.14 -19.35
N LYS A 58 -4.49 13.87 -20.32
CA LYS A 58 -5.95 13.84 -20.57
C LYS A 58 -6.43 12.45 -20.98
N ALA A 59 -5.69 11.77 -21.87
CA ALA A 59 -6.02 10.41 -22.28
C ALA A 59 -5.92 9.42 -21.11
N PHE A 60 -4.90 9.56 -20.26
CA PHE A 60 -4.72 8.72 -19.08
C PHE A 60 -5.84 8.95 -18.04
N GLU A 61 -6.18 10.23 -17.75
CA GLU A 61 -7.30 10.56 -16.85
C GLU A 61 -8.61 9.93 -17.34
N LYS A 62 -8.89 10.04 -18.65
CA LYS A 62 -10.07 9.43 -19.25
C LYS A 62 -10.05 7.91 -19.15
N ALA A 63 -8.98 7.27 -19.57
CA ALA A 63 -8.85 5.80 -19.56
C ALA A 63 -8.95 5.22 -18.15
N LEU A 64 -8.37 5.91 -17.15
CA LEU A 64 -8.45 5.49 -15.76
C LEU A 64 -9.87 5.69 -15.19
N ALA A 65 -10.53 6.81 -15.52
CA ALA A 65 -11.91 7.06 -15.14
C ALA A 65 -12.86 5.99 -15.73
N ASP A 66 -12.70 5.67 -17.01
CA ASP A 66 -13.45 4.61 -17.69
C ASP A 66 -13.21 3.23 -17.04
N TYR A 67 -11.96 2.91 -16.71
CA TYR A 67 -11.60 1.64 -16.05
C TYR A 67 -12.23 1.47 -14.65
N LEU A 68 -12.30 2.57 -13.89
CA LEU A 68 -12.88 2.57 -12.53
C LEU A 68 -14.39 2.80 -12.51
N GLY A 69 -14.97 3.24 -13.62
CA GLY A 69 -16.38 3.64 -13.68
C GLY A 69 -16.69 4.89 -12.84
N VAL A 70 -15.74 5.84 -12.77
CA VAL A 70 -15.91 7.14 -12.07
C VAL A 70 -16.09 8.27 -13.07
N ARG A 71 -16.75 9.36 -12.65
CA ARG A 71 -16.97 10.51 -13.54
C ARG A 71 -15.71 11.36 -13.76
N HIS A 72 -14.85 11.47 -12.73
CA HIS A 72 -13.71 12.37 -12.77
C HIS A 72 -12.46 11.70 -12.20
N CYS A 73 -11.38 11.86 -12.94
CA CYS A 73 -10.03 11.52 -12.52
C CYS A 73 -9.15 12.77 -12.67
N VAL A 74 -8.33 13.06 -11.66
CA VAL A 74 -7.36 14.16 -11.64
C VAL A 74 -5.98 13.55 -11.36
N ALA A 75 -5.19 13.37 -12.42
CA ALA A 75 -3.85 12.83 -12.31
C ALA A 75 -2.88 13.83 -11.70
N VAL A 76 -2.05 13.36 -10.78
CA VAL A 76 -1.08 14.17 -10.04
C VAL A 76 0.30 13.50 -10.01
N CYS A 77 1.33 14.25 -9.60
CA CYS A 77 2.71 13.79 -9.67
C CYS A 77 3.06 12.67 -8.67
N ASN A 78 2.31 12.48 -7.58
CA ASN A 78 2.44 11.35 -6.65
C ASN A 78 1.23 11.25 -5.71
N GLY A 79 1.12 10.11 -4.99
CA GLY A 79 0.01 9.85 -4.08
C GLY A 79 0.00 10.73 -2.82
N THR A 80 1.14 11.20 -2.34
CA THR A 80 1.22 12.07 -1.16
C THR A 80 0.61 13.44 -1.47
N LEU A 81 1.00 14.06 -2.60
CA LEU A 81 0.36 15.30 -3.06
C LEU A 81 -1.11 15.11 -3.43
N ALA A 82 -1.51 13.91 -3.88
CA ALA A 82 -2.92 13.60 -4.07
C ALA A 82 -3.71 13.70 -2.75
N LEU A 83 -3.19 13.14 -1.66
CA LEU A 83 -3.76 13.27 -0.31
C LEU A 83 -3.84 14.74 0.11
N GLU A 84 -2.74 15.49 0.03
CA GLU A 84 -2.68 16.90 0.43
C GLU A 84 -3.67 17.79 -0.35
N ILE A 85 -3.75 17.59 -1.66
CA ILE A 85 -4.68 18.34 -2.53
C ILE A 85 -6.12 17.99 -2.17
N ALA A 86 -6.45 16.73 -1.94
CA ALA A 86 -7.80 16.28 -1.57
C ALA A 86 -8.21 16.84 -0.20
N ILE A 87 -7.34 16.73 0.80
CA ILE A 87 -7.55 17.29 2.15
C ILE A 87 -7.87 18.78 2.08
N ARG A 88 -7.09 19.54 1.30
CA ARG A 88 -7.30 20.98 1.08
C ARG A 88 -8.61 21.27 0.35
N ALA A 89 -8.92 20.54 -0.73
CA ALA A 89 -10.13 20.74 -1.53
C ALA A 89 -11.42 20.42 -0.77
N LEU A 90 -11.35 19.48 0.19
CA LEU A 90 -12.44 19.12 1.09
C LEU A 90 -12.59 20.10 2.28
N ASN A 91 -11.67 21.07 2.43
CA ASN A 91 -11.61 22.00 3.57
C ASN A 91 -11.53 21.29 4.93
N LEU A 92 -10.77 20.19 5.02
CA LEU A 92 -10.57 19.53 6.30
C LEU A 92 -9.74 20.42 7.23
N THR A 93 -10.11 20.43 8.52
CA THR A 93 -9.49 21.26 9.57
C THR A 93 -9.50 20.50 10.90
N GLY A 94 -8.85 21.05 11.92
CA GLY A 94 -8.90 20.53 13.29
C GLY A 94 -8.36 19.11 13.40
N GLU A 95 -9.25 18.13 13.42
CA GLU A 95 -8.93 16.73 13.60
C GLU A 95 -9.49 15.88 12.46
N VAL A 96 -8.70 14.90 12.01
CA VAL A 96 -9.13 13.87 11.04
C VAL A 96 -8.79 12.49 11.58
N ILE A 97 -9.78 11.61 11.62
CA ILE A 97 -9.60 10.23 12.11
C ILE A 97 -8.98 9.38 11.02
N VAL A 98 -7.87 8.69 11.35
CA VAL A 98 -7.11 7.83 10.43
C VAL A 98 -6.67 6.54 11.12
N PRO A 99 -6.43 5.43 10.39
CA PRO A 99 -5.78 4.29 11.00
C PRO A 99 -4.30 4.58 11.26
N SER A 100 -3.75 4.03 12.33
CA SER A 100 -2.30 4.04 12.52
C SER A 100 -1.60 2.95 11.71
N PHE A 101 -2.32 1.88 11.37
CA PHE A 101 -1.80 0.78 10.54
C PHE A 101 -1.88 1.14 9.05
N THR A 102 -1.01 2.05 8.62
CA THR A 102 -0.92 2.55 7.24
C THR A 102 0.49 3.02 6.92
N PHE A 103 0.73 3.36 5.64
CA PHE A 103 1.94 4.07 5.26
C PHE A 103 1.92 5.50 5.82
N ILE A 104 3.09 5.97 6.23
CA ILE A 104 3.24 7.24 6.95
C ILE A 104 2.69 8.46 6.20
N ALA A 105 2.64 8.42 4.86
CA ALA A 105 2.12 9.51 4.03
C ALA A 105 0.67 9.88 4.38
N THR A 106 -0.16 8.91 4.78
CA THR A 106 -1.56 9.15 5.18
C THR A 106 -1.63 10.14 6.37
N ALA A 107 -0.79 9.94 7.38
CA ALA A 107 -0.74 10.85 8.54
C ALA A 107 0.03 12.14 8.22
N HIS A 108 1.14 12.04 7.47
CA HIS A 108 1.94 13.21 7.10
C HIS A 108 1.17 14.23 6.27
N ALA A 109 0.32 13.81 5.35
CA ALA A 109 -0.48 14.70 4.52
C ALA A 109 -1.45 15.58 5.34
N LEU A 110 -1.91 15.11 6.50
CA LEU A 110 -2.67 15.88 7.47
C LEU A 110 -1.78 16.83 8.26
N GLN A 111 -0.73 16.27 8.88
CA GLN A 111 0.17 17.05 9.76
C GLN A 111 0.88 18.17 9.00
N TRP A 112 1.25 17.94 7.72
CA TRP A 112 1.82 18.96 6.84
C TRP A 112 0.91 20.19 6.67
N GLN A 113 -0.41 20.01 6.79
CA GLN A 113 -1.42 21.04 6.73
C GLN A 113 -1.91 21.49 8.11
N GLN A 114 -1.19 21.15 9.19
CA GLN A 114 -1.54 21.50 10.58
C GLN A 114 -2.88 20.91 11.03
N ILE A 115 -3.27 19.77 10.44
CA ILE A 115 -4.46 19.02 10.85
C ILE A 115 -3.98 17.86 11.73
N THR A 116 -4.59 17.69 12.88
CA THR A 116 -4.24 16.63 13.84
C THR A 116 -4.74 15.27 13.34
N PRO A 117 -3.87 14.29 13.04
CA PRO A 117 -4.31 12.93 12.81
C PRO A 117 -4.72 12.29 14.13
N VAL A 118 -5.97 11.87 14.25
CA VAL A 118 -6.48 11.10 15.38
C VAL A 118 -6.42 9.62 15.02
N PHE A 119 -5.51 8.87 15.67
CA PHE A 119 -5.32 7.46 15.34
C PHE A 119 -6.41 6.60 15.95
N ALA A 120 -7.22 5.95 15.13
CA ALA A 120 -8.19 4.96 15.52
C ALA A 120 -7.71 3.54 15.19
N ASP A 121 -8.18 2.56 15.96
CA ASP A 121 -7.74 1.17 15.81
C ASP A 121 -8.37 0.50 14.59
N ILE A 122 -7.80 -0.62 14.23
CA ILE A 122 -8.25 -1.46 13.10
C ILE A 122 -9.18 -2.57 13.60
N ASP A 123 -9.98 -3.09 12.70
CA ASP A 123 -10.65 -4.36 12.86
C ASP A 123 -9.64 -5.51 12.65
N PRO A 124 -9.49 -6.45 13.59
CA PRO A 124 -8.46 -7.49 13.52
C PRO A 124 -8.64 -8.50 12.37
N LEU A 125 -9.85 -8.63 11.82
CA LEU A 125 -10.16 -9.55 10.73
C LEU A 125 -9.87 -8.92 9.36
N THR A 126 -10.26 -7.66 9.21
CA THR A 126 -10.09 -6.94 7.94
C THR A 126 -8.78 -6.19 7.86
N CYS A 127 -8.14 -5.86 9.00
CA CYS A 127 -6.96 -5.03 9.15
C CYS A 127 -7.15 -3.57 8.69
N ASN A 128 -8.39 -3.18 8.46
CA ASN A 128 -8.80 -1.84 8.07
C ASN A 128 -9.37 -1.08 9.26
N LEU A 129 -9.52 0.23 9.11
CA LEU A 129 -10.08 1.13 10.11
C LEU A 129 -11.41 0.59 10.67
N SER A 130 -11.48 0.42 12.00
CA SER A 130 -12.66 -0.08 12.69
C SER A 130 -13.72 1.03 12.83
N PRO A 131 -14.96 0.83 12.32
CA PRO A 131 -16.04 1.80 12.52
C PRO A 131 -16.34 2.09 14.00
N ALA A 132 -16.27 1.09 14.87
CA ALA A 132 -16.49 1.26 16.30
C ALA A 132 -15.40 2.13 16.94
N SER A 133 -14.12 1.93 16.54
CA SER A 133 -13.03 2.78 16.99
C SER A 133 -13.18 4.22 16.46
N VAL A 134 -13.59 4.39 15.21
CA VAL A 134 -13.88 5.72 14.64
C VAL A 134 -14.94 6.44 15.46
N GLU A 135 -16.07 5.80 15.73
CA GLU A 135 -17.17 6.41 16.49
C GLU A 135 -16.70 6.90 17.88
N SER A 136 -15.84 6.14 18.57
CA SER A 136 -15.31 6.47 19.89
C SER A 136 -14.30 7.63 19.89
N MET A 137 -13.68 7.93 18.75
CA MET A 137 -12.65 8.97 18.62
C MET A 137 -13.20 10.31 18.12
N ILE A 138 -14.50 10.42 17.80
CA ILE A 138 -15.12 11.65 17.32
C ILE A 138 -15.17 12.69 18.44
N THR A 139 -14.66 13.89 18.16
CA THR A 139 -14.72 15.07 19.02
C THR A 139 -15.41 16.24 18.29
N PRO A 140 -15.74 17.34 18.96
CA PRO A 140 -16.27 18.55 18.29
C PRO A 140 -15.27 19.16 17.26
N ARG A 141 -13.99 18.80 17.28
CA ARG A 141 -12.97 19.28 16.35
C ARG A 141 -12.81 18.37 15.15
N THR A 142 -13.42 17.19 15.15
CA THR A 142 -13.32 16.23 14.04
C THR A 142 -14.03 16.79 12.81
N SER A 143 -13.30 16.90 11.69
CA SER A 143 -13.84 17.39 10.41
C SER A 143 -13.99 16.28 9.37
N GLY A 144 -13.30 15.15 9.53
CA GLY A 144 -13.36 14.07 8.57
C GLY A 144 -12.78 12.74 9.04
N ILE A 145 -13.00 11.74 8.18
CA ILE A 145 -12.49 10.39 8.30
C ILE A 145 -11.68 10.09 7.03
N LEU A 146 -10.44 9.64 7.19
CA LEU A 146 -9.58 9.17 6.11
C LEU A 146 -9.30 7.67 6.31
N GLY A 147 -10.11 6.82 5.67
CA GLY A 147 -9.91 5.38 5.67
C GLY A 147 -8.77 4.97 4.72
N VAL A 148 -8.19 3.80 4.92
CA VAL A 148 -7.16 3.26 4.05
C VAL A 148 -7.56 1.85 3.61
N HIS A 149 -7.58 1.58 2.31
CA HIS A 149 -7.84 0.25 1.76
C HIS A 149 -6.56 -0.59 1.81
N VAL A 150 -6.21 -1.06 3.03
CA VAL A 150 -4.93 -1.73 3.29
C VAL A 150 -4.80 -3.00 2.44
N TRP A 151 -3.66 -3.13 1.75
CA TRP A 151 -3.32 -4.27 0.89
C TRP A 151 -4.34 -4.58 -0.21
N GLY A 152 -5.15 -3.57 -0.63
CA GLY A 152 -6.19 -3.76 -1.62
C GLY A 152 -7.49 -4.35 -1.06
N ARG A 153 -7.63 -4.43 0.26
CA ARG A 153 -8.87 -4.83 0.94
C ARG A 153 -9.68 -3.58 1.29
N PRO A 154 -10.88 -3.41 0.73
CA PRO A 154 -11.70 -2.23 1.03
C PRO A 154 -12.07 -2.13 2.51
N CYS A 155 -12.12 -0.90 3.02
CA CYS A 155 -12.68 -0.59 4.35
C CYS A 155 -14.15 -1.03 4.44
N ALA A 156 -14.70 -1.01 5.66
CA ALA A 156 -16.14 -1.11 5.90
C ALA A 156 -16.86 0.18 5.43
N VAL A 157 -16.84 0.40 4.10
CA VAL A 157 -17.24 1.66 3.44
C VAL A 157 -18.63 2.12 3.87
N GLY A 158 -19.62 1.21 3.89
CA GLY A 158 -20.98 1.54 4.28
C GLY A 158 -21.08 2.05 5.72
N ALA A 159 -20.46 1.35 6.66
CA ALA A 159 -20.50 1.76 8.07
C ALA A 159 -19.74 3.09 8.32
N LEU A 160 -18.62 3.32 7.64
CA LEU A 160 -17.90 4.59 7.73
C LEU A 160 -18.71 5.74 7.10
N GLN A 161 -19.42 5.48 6.02
CA GLN A 161 -20.29 6.47 5.38
C GLN A 161 -21.47 6.84 6.30
N GLU A 162 -22.11 5.85 6.93
CA GLU A 162 -23.19 6.09 7.89
C GLU A 162 -22.73 6.93 9.08
N ILE A 163 -21.51 6.71 9.59
CA ILE A 163 -20.92 7.54 10.64
C ILE A 163 -20.70 8.96 10.13
N ALA A 164 -20.10 9.12 8.96
CA ALA A 164 -19.81 10.41 8.37
C ALA A 164 -21.09 11.23 8.16
N ASP A 165 -22.13 10.61 7.59
CA ASP A 165 -23.43 11.26 7.34
C ASP A 165 -24.11 11.70 8.65
N ARG A 166 -24.14 10.82 9.67
CA ARG A 166 -24.74 11.13 10.97
C ARG A 166 -24.05 12.27 11.71
N ARG A 167 -22.73 12.38 11.53
CA ARG A 167 -21.88 13.34 12.25
C ARG A 167 -21.54 14.59 11.45
N GLY A 168 -21.97 14.66 10.17
CA GLY A 168 -21.64 15.76 9.27
C GLY A 168 -20.16 15.83 8.93
N LEU A 169 -19.45 14.67 8.89
CA LEU A 169 -18.03 14.58 8.61
C LEU A 169 -17.78 14.31 7.12
N LYS A 170 -16.62 14.74 6.64
CA LYS A 170 -16.14 14.34 5.31
C LYS A 170 -15.51 12.96 5.36
N LEU A 171 -15.83 12.11 4.36
CA LEU A 171 -15.22 10.79 4.22
C LEU A 171 -14.39 10.71 2.94
N MET A 172 -13.14 10.33 3.06
CA MET A 172 -12.26 10.04 1.91
C MET A 172 -11.44 8.77 2.18
N PHE A 173 -10.90 8.17 1.11
CA PHE A 173 -10.09 6.97 1.27
C PHE A 173 -8.74 7.09 0.58
N ASP A 174 -7.70 6.62 1.27
CA ASP A 174 -6.42 6.28 0.68
C ASP A 174 -6.52 4.89 0.04
N ALA A 175 -6.64 4.87 -1.27
CA ALA A 175 -6.76 3.67 -2.10
C ALA A 175 -5.44 3.32 -2.83
N ALA A 176 -4.28 3.78 -2.29
CA ALA A 176 -2.96 3.56 -2.87
C ALA A 176 -2.60 2.10 -3.15
N HIS A 177 -3.32 1.14 -2.52
CA HIS A 177 -3.14 -0.30 -2.70
C HIS A 177 -4.29 -0.96 -3.46
N ALA A 178 -5.34 -0.24 -3.81
CA ALA A 178 -6.63 -0.83 -4.17
C ALA A 178 -7.08 -0.58 -5.63
N LEU A 179 -6.19 -0.09 -6.51
CA LEU A 179 -6.51 0.00 -7.94
C LEU A 179 -6.91 -1.38 -8.47
N GLY A 180 -8.07 -1.47 -9.13
CA GLY A 180 -8.61 -2.72 -9.67
C GLY A 180 -9.32 -3.63 -8.67
N CYS A 181 -9.47 -3.19 -7.41
CA CYS A 181 -10.28 -3.89 -6.39
C CYS A 181 -11.73 -3.41 -6.42
N SER A 182 -12.64 -4.21 -5.86
CA SER A 182 -14.06 -3.86 -5.71
C SER A 182 -14.57 -4.08 -4.29
N HIS A 183 -15.69 -3.47 -3.97
CA HIS A 183 -16.46 -3.69 -2.75
C HIS A 183 -17.94 -3.74 -3.09
N ARG A 184 -18.60 -4.84 -2.76
CA ARG A 184 -20.00 -5.12 -3.12
C ARG A 184 -20.27 -4.93 -4.62
N GLY A 185 -19.35 -5.46 -5.45
CA GLY A 185 -19.42 -5.39 -6.91
C GLY A 185 -19.11 -4.01 -7.53
N ARG A 186 -18.84 -2.97 -6.74
CA ARG A 186 -18.49 -1.63 -7.19
C ARG A 186 -16.99 -1.39 -7.07
N MET A 187 -16.38 -0.84 -8.13
CA MET A 187 -14.94 -0.59 -8.13
C MET A 187 -14.53 0.44 -7.06
N VAL A 188 -13.40 0.18 -6.41
CA VAL A 188 -12.69 1.19 -5.62
C VAL A 188 -12.34 2.38 -6.52
N GLY A 189 -12.54 3.58 -6.01
CA GLY A 189 -12.58 4.84 -6.77
C GLY A 189 -13.95 5.52 -6.71
N ASN A 190 -14.97 4.79 -6.23
CA ASN A 190 -16.36 5.22 -6.22
C ASN A 190 -16.93 5.52 -4.82
N PHE A 191 -16.09 5.58 -3.78
CA PHE A 191 -16.54 5.69 -2.40
C PHE A 191 -16.13 7.01 -1.74
N GLY A 192 -16.90 7.46 -0.75
CA GLY A 192 -16.71 8.73 -0.08
C GLY A 192 -16.79 9.95 -1.00
N GLU A 193 -16.22 11.06 -0.58
CA GLU A 193 -16.10 12.28 -1.38
C GLU A 193 -15.11 12.09 -2.54
N CYS A 194 -14.00 11.40 -2.27
CA CYS A 194 -12.97 11.04 -3.25
C CYS A 194 -12.09 9.90 -2.73
N GLU A 195 -11.37 9.26 -3.63
CA GLU A 195 -10.35 8.26 -3.31
C GLU A 195 -9.03 8.59 -3.99
N ILE A 196 -7.94 8.28 -3.28
CA ILE A 196 -6.58 8.59 -3.69
C ILE A 196 -5.86 7.34 -4.17
N LEU A 197 -5.33 7.38 -5.38
CA LEU A 197 -4.55 6.32 -5.99
C LEU A 197 -3.06 6.71 -6.03
N SER A 198 -2.20 5.74 -5.82
CA SER A 198 -0.74 5.89 -5.95
C SER A 198 -0.23 5.04 -7.10
N PHE A 199 0.62 5.63 -7.92
CA PHE A 199 1.29 4.98 -9.04
C PHE A 199 2.81 5.06 -8.91
N HIS A 200 3.31 5.01 -7.67
CA HIS A 200 4.74 4.89 -7.38
C HIS A 200 5.31 3.60 -7.97
N ALA A 201 6.58 3.59 -8.38
CA ALA A 201 7.23 2.48 -9.09
C ALA A 201 7.15 1.12 -8.37
N THR A 202 6.97 1.08 -7.05
CA THR A 202 6.81 -0.18 -6.30
C THR A 202 5.40 -0.78 -6.38
N LYS A 203 4.41 -0.06 -6.95
CA LYS A 203 3.07 -0.59 -7.14
C LYS A 203 3.02 -1.52 -8.35
N PHE A 204 2.07 -2.46 -8.36
CA PHE A 204 1.89 -3.37 -9.51
C PHE A 204 1.50 -2.62 -10.80
N PHE A 205 0.81 -1.51 -10.66
CA PHE A 205 0.52 -0.52 -11.68
C PHE A 205 1.22 0.79 -11.28
N HIS A 206 2.07 1.31 -12.15
CA HIS A 206 2.85 2.52 -11.84
C HIS A 206 3.02 3.43 -13.05
N THR A 207 3.43 4.66 -12.78
CA THR A 207 3.75 5.68 -13.79
C THR A 207 5.16 6.25 -13.56
N PHE A 208 6.13 5.41 -13.15
CA PHE A 208 7.38 5.78 -12.50
C PHE A 208 7.08 6.44 -11.16
N GLU A 209 6.71 7.69 -11.15
CA GLU A 209 6.04 8.43 -10.10
C GLU A 209 4.68 8.91 -10.60
N GLY A 210 3.67 8.89 -9.72
CA GLY A 210 2.33 9.37 -10.03
C GLY A 210 1.30 9.05 -8.97
N GLY A 211 0.14 9.65 -9.15
CA GLY A 211 -1.07 9.40 -8.38
C GLY A 211 -2.28 9.95 -9.11
N ALA A 212 -3.44 9.70 -8.56
CA ALA A 212 -4.68 10.31 -9.01
C ALA A 212 -5.64 10.53 -7.84
N ILE A 213 -6.50 11.52 -7.99
CA ILE A 213 -7.68 11.73 -7.14
C ILE A 213 -8.88 11.44 -8.01
N VAL A 214 -9.73 10.50 -7.58
CA VAL A 214 -10.93 10.13 -8.31
C VAL A 214 -12.18 10.46 -7.52
N THR A 215 -13.21 10.94 -8.19
CA THR A 215 -14.46 11.38 -7.56
C THR A 215 -15.63 11.36 -8.54
N ASN A 216 -16.84 11.24 -8.00
CA ASN A 216 -18.08 11.42 -8.77
C ASN A 216 -18.69 12.81 -8.60
N ASN A 217 -18.06 13.70 -7.81
CA ASN A 217 -18.47 15.06 -7.56
C ASN A 217 -17.76 16.03 -8.52
N GLY A 218 -18.51 16.66 -9.44
CA GLY A 218 -17.95 17.58 -10.45
C GLY A 218 -17.37 18.86 -9.86
N GLU A 219 -18.00 19.43 -8.82
CA GLU A 219 -17.49 20.63 -8.15
C GLU A 219 -16.18 20.36 -7.43
N LEU A 220 -16.09 19.20 -6.75
CA LEU A 220 -14.84 18.77 -6.14
C LEU A 220 -13.75 18.57 -7.20
N ALA A 221 -14.08 17.92 -8.32
CA ALA A 221 -13.13 17.69 -9.41
C ALA A 221 -12.55 19.02 -9.97
N GLU A 222 -13.35 20.07 -10.08
CA GLU A 222 -12.86 21.40 -10.49
C GLU A 222 -11.91 22.01 -9.44
N LYS A 223 -12.27 21.95 -8.14
CA LYS A 223 -11.38 22.40 -7.06
C LYS A 223 -10.05 21.65 -7.08
N LEU A 224 -10.07 20.34 -7.30
CA LEU A 224 -8.87 19.49 -7.39
C LEU A 224 -7.99 19.89 -8.59
N ARG A 225 -8.58 20.15 -9.76
CA ARG A 225 -7.83 20.59 -10.95
C ARG A 225 -7.16 21.96 -10.75
N LEU A 226 -7.85 22.90 -10.10
CA LEU A 226 -7.30 24.20 -9.75
C LEU A 226 -6.15 24.04 -8.72
N ALA A 227 -6.39 23.33 -7.63
CA ALA A 227 -5.39 23.12 -6.58
C ALA A 227 -4.14 22.39 -7.09
N ARG A 228 -4.27 21.45 -8.01
CA ARG A 228 -3.16 20.75 -8.68
C ARG A 228 -2.25 21.69 -9.47
N ASN A 229 -2.76 22.82 -9.93
CA ASN A 229 -2.04 23.77 -10.78
C ASN A 229 -2.07 25.19 -10.19
N PHE A 230 -1.51 25.36 -8.98
CA PHE A 230 -1.35 26.64 -8.28
C PHE A 230 -2.64 27.46 -8.09
N GLY A 231 -3.82 26.89 -8.33
CA GLY A 231 -5.09 27.62 -8.28
C GLY A 231 -5.39 28.48 -9.52
N PHE A 232 -4.67 28.29 -10.62
CA PHE A 232 -4.88 29.04 -11.85
C PHE A 232 -6.20 28.69 -12.55
N ARG A 233 -7.00 29.72 -12.81
CA ARG A 233 -8.13 29.73 -13.75
C ARG A 233 -7.77 30.59 -14.94
N GLY A 234 -7.27 29.95 -16.01
CA GLY A 234 -6.66 30.68 -17.16
C GLY A 234 -5.19 31.01 -16.91
N ALA A 235 -4.70 32.08 -17.57
CA ALA A 235 -3.28 32.42 -17.57
C ALA A 235 -2.84 33.23 -16.34
N ASP A 236 -3.66 34.23 -15.95
CA ASP A 236 -3.24 35.26 -14.99
C ASP A 236 -4.18 35.40 -13.78
N ASN A 237 -5.13 34.48 -13.60
CA ASN A 237 -6.10 34.52 -12.51
C ASN A 237 -5.94 33.36 -11.54
N VAL A 238 -5.48 33.64 -10.34
CA VAL A 238 -5.38 32.64 -9.23
C VAL A 238 -6.60 32.79 -8.33
N VAL A 239 -7.40 31.74 -8.22
CA VAL A 239 -8.68 31.75 -7.49
C VAL A 239 -8.68 30.93 -6.18
N CYS A 240 -7.66 30.16 -5.92
CA CYS A 240 -7.50 29.41 -4.69
C CYS A 240 -6.02 29.09 -4.41
N ILE A 241 -5.72 28.65 -3.20
CA ILE A 241 -4.39 28.11 -2.87
C ILE A 241 -4.23 26.77 -3.58
N GLY A 242 -3.12 26.61 -4.29
CA GLY A 242 -2.76 25.38 -4.98
C GLY A 242 -1.25 25.11 -4.91
N THR A 243 -0.84 24.03 -5.53
CA THR A 243 0.56 23.60 -5.60
C THR A 243 0.92 23.10 -7.00
N ASN A 244 2.19 22.82 -7.24
CA ASN A 244 2.61 22.11 -8.46
C ASN A 244 2.46 20.61 -8.29
N GLY A 245 1.24 20.12 -8.37
CA GLY A 245 0.92 18.69 -8.29
C GLY A 245 0.73 18.01 -9.64
N LYS A 246 1.10 18.65 -10.75
CA LYS A 246 0.83 18.15 -12.11
C LYS A 246 1.64 16.88 -12.44
N MET A 247 0.97 15.87 -13.00
CA MET A 247 1.65 14.76 -13.68
C MET A 247 2.26 15.27 -15.00
N ASN A 248 3.46 14.79 -15.36
CA ASN A 248 4.06 15.03 -16.66
C ASN A 248 3.58 14.01 -17.71
N GLU A 249 3.80 14.32 -18.99
CA GLU A 249 3.31 13.51 -20.11
C GLU A 249 3.98 12.14 -20.21
N VAL A 250 5.25 12.00 -19.82
CA VAL A 250 5.97 10.72 -19.84
C VAL A 250 5.40 9.75 -18.79
N CYS A 251 5.08 10.25 -17.59
CA CYS A 251 4.41 9.47 -16.56
C CYS A 251 3.02 9.01 -17.02
N ALA A 252 2.27 9.89 -17.69
CA ALA A 252 0.96 9.54 -18.25
C ALA A 252 1.06 8.51 -19.38
N ALA A 253 2.08 8.59 -20.24
CA ALA A 253 2.37 7.60 -21.28
C ALA A 253 2.64 6.21 -20.69
N MET A 254 3.38 6.14 -19.56
CA MET A 254 3.57 4.90 -18.80
C MET A 254 2.26 4.39 -18.23
N GLY A 255 1.42 5.26 -17.66
CA GLY A 255 0.09 4.91 -17.15
C GLY A 255 -0.82 4.31 -18.21
N LEU A 256 -0.89 4.93 -19.40
CA LEU A 256 -1.66 4.39 -20.54
C LEU A 256 -1.16 3.00 -20.95
N THR A 257 0.16 2.82 -21.00
CA THR A 257 0.76 1.51 -21.35
C THR A 257 0.48 0.46 -20.28
N GLY A 258 0.54 0.83 -19.00
CA GLY A 258 0.21 -0.05 -17.88
C GLY A 258 -1.26 -0.48 -17.86
N LEU A 259 -2.20 0.43 -18.17
CA LEU A 259 -3.63 0.11 -18.24
C LEU A 259 -3.95 -0.94 -19.31
N GLU A 260 -3.25 -0.93 -20.43
CA GLU A 260 -3.44 -1.93 -21.50
C GLU A 260 -3.07 -3.35 -21.08
N SER A 261 -2.21 -3.51 -20.08
CA SER A 261 -1.73 -4.81 -19.57
C SER A 261 -2.15 -5.07 -18.11
N ILE A 262 -3.04 -4.27 -17.54
CA ILE A 262 -3.41 -4.37 -16.12
C ILE A 262 -4.04 -5.73 -15.78
N ALA A 263 -4.85 -6.28 -16.68
CA ALA A 263 -5.50 -7.57 -16.48
C ALA A 263 -4.49 -8.72 -16.42
N ASP A 264 -3.47 -8.70 -17.29
CA ASP A 264 -2.39 -9.70 -17.31
C ASP A 264 -1.57 -9.63 -16.03
N THR A 265 -1.26 -8.42 -15.56
CA THR A 265 -0.53 -8.20 -14.32
C THR A 265 -1.31 -8.68 -13.10
N ILE A 266 -2.61 -8.41 -13.03
CA ILE A 266 -3.49 -8.93 -11.96
C ILE A 266 -3.54 -10.46 -12.01
N SER A 267 -3.64 -11.05 -13.20
CA SER A 267 -3.64 -12.52 -13.38
C SER A 267 -2.33 -13.16 -12.90
N LEU A 268 -1.19 -12.54 -13.18
CA LEU A 268 0.11 -12.97 -12.68
C LEU A 268 0.16 -12.90 -11.13
N ASN A 269 -0.26 -11.78 -10.56
CA ASN A 269 -0.30 -11.60 -9.11
C ASN A 269 -1.20 -12.65 -8.44
N ARG A 270 -2.36 -12.92 -9.03
CA ARG A 270 -3.29 -13.96 -8.55
C ARG A 270 -2.65 -15.33 -8.58
N ALA A 271 -2.02 -15.72 -9.69
CA ALA A 271 -1.33 -17.01 -9.79
C ALA A 271 -0.22 -17.16 -8.75
N ASN A 272 0.53 -16.09 -8.46
CA ASN A 272 1.54 -16.08 -7.40
C ASN A 272 0.88 -16.26 -6.01
N TYR A 273 -0.19 -15.51 -5.73
CA TYR A 273 -0.92 -15.60 -4.47
C TYR A 273 -1.47 -17.03 -4.23
N GLU A 274 -2.14 -17.61 -5.23
CA GLU A 274 -2.68 -18.97 -5.16
C GLU A 274 -1.58 -20.00 -4.95
N ARG A 275 -0.41 -19.79 -5.57
CA ARG A 275 0.75 -20.68 -5.35
C ARG A 275 1.33 -20.57 -3.95
N TYR A 276 1.44 -19.37 -3.39
CA TYR A 276 1.80 -19.20 -1.97
C TYR A 276 0.77 -19.89 -1.08
N ALA A 277 -0.52 -19.71 -1.31
CA ALA A 277 -1.59 -20.34 -0.54
C ALA A 277 -1.43 -21.86 -0.50
N ALA A 278 -1.16 -22.48 -1.65
CA ALA A 278 -0.94 -23.91 -1.75
C ALA A 278 0.36 -24.40 -1.05
N ARG A 279 1.39 -23.55 -0.99
CA ARG A 279 2.69 -23.92 -0.39
C ARG A 279 2.77 -23.78 1.12
N ILE A 280 1.89 -22.94 1.68
CA ILE A 280 1.90 -22.70 3.13
C ILE A 280 0.70 -23.32 3.87
N SER A 281 -0.21 -24.00 3.14
CA SER A 281 -1.43 -24.58 3.72
C SER A 281 -1.17 -25.44 4.97
N ASP A 282 -0.06 -26.17 4.95
CA ASP A 282 0.32 -27.11 6.00
C ASP A 282 1.47 -26.60 6.89
N VAL A 283 1.80 -25.30 6.80
CA VAL A 283 2.85 -24.70 7.64
C VAL A 283 2.19 -24.16 8.91
N PRO A 284 2.43 -24.78 10.08
CA PRO A 284 1.80 -24.35 11.32
C PRO A 284 2.20 -22.92 11.66
N GLY A 285 1.25 -22.16 12.15
CA GLY A 285 1.45 -20.78 12.60
C GLY A 285 1.72 -19.75 11.50
N LEU A 286 1.54 -20.10 10.21
CA LEU A 286 1.52 -19.12 9.12
C LEU A 286 0.10 -18.98 8.56
N LEU A 287 -0.48 -17.80 8.74
CA LEU A 287 -1.82 -17.47 8.22
C LEU A 287 -1.72 -16.52 7.04
N LEU A 288 -2.07 -17.01 5.84
CA LEU A 288 -2.20 -16.15 4.66
C LEU A 288 -3.44 -15.26 4.80
N MET A 289 -3.25 -13.96 4.63
CA MET A 289 -4.36 -13.00 4.54
C MET A 289 -5.20 -13.30 3.30
N ARG A 290 -6.47 -13.69 3.53
CA ARG A 290 -7.37 -14.10 2.44
C ARG A 290 -8.13 -12.90 1.89
N HIS A 291 -8.37 -12.92 0.59
CA HIS A 291 -9.25 -11.98 -0.09
C HIS A 291 -10.67 -12.56 -0.19
N ASP A 292 -11.65 -11.68 -0.26
CA ASP A 292 -13.04 -12.07 -0.58
C ASP A 292 -13.08 -12.52 -2.05
N THR A 293 -13.49 -13.75 -2.27
CA THR A 293 -13.55 -14.34 -3.62
C THR A 293 -14.73 -13.82 -4.46
N ALA A 294 -15.72 -13.18 -3.83
CA ALA A 294 -16.83 -12.53 -4.52
C ALA A 294 -16.44 -11.16 -5.10
N GLU A 295 -15.31 -10.61 -4.67
CA GLU A 295 -14.84 -9.28 -5.06
C GLU A 295 -13.63 -9.34 -6.00
N ARG A 296 -13.47 -8.29 -6.80
CA ARG A 296 -12.25 -8.10 -7.59
C ARG A 296 -11.09 -7.71 -6.69
N THR A 297 -9.94 -8.30 -6.93
CA THR A 297 -8.71 -8.07 -6.16
C THR A 297 -7.52 -7.99 -7.10
N ASN A 298 -6.60 -7.08 -6.83
CA ASN A 298 -5.38 -6.91 -7.62
C ASN A 298 -4.23 -7.84 -7.18
N TYR A 299 -4.35 -8.51 -6.03
CA TYR A 299 -3.34 -9.40 -5.45
C TYR A 299 -1.94 -8.80 -5.37
N GLN A 300 -1.85 -7.47 -5.24
CA GLN A 300 -0.56 -6.75 -5.18
C GLN A 300 0.30 -7.19 -3.99
N TYR A 301 -0.32 -7.63 -2.91
CA TYR A 301 0.37 -8.05 -1.71
C TYR A 301 0.05 -9.50 -1.34
N VAL A 302 1.11 -10.25 -1.04
CA VAL A 302 1.01 -11.55 -0.38
C VAL A 302 1.41 -11.33 1.07
N VAL A 303 0.44 -11.31 1.98
CA VAL A 303 0.64 -11.00 3.39
C VAL A 303 0.38 -12.22 4.23
N MET A 304 1.31 -12.53 5.13
CA MET A 304 1.19 -13.63 6.08
C MET A 304 1.34 -13.11 7.51
N GLN A 305 0.54 -13.65 8.43
CA GLN A 305 0.71 -13.44 9.86
C GLN A 305 1.48 -14.61 10.44
N VAL A 306 2.48 -14.30 11.26
CA VAL A 306 3.25 -15.27 12.04
C VAL A 306 2.60 -15.41 13.41
N GLN A 307 2.06 -16.59 13.70
CA GLN A 307 1.42 -16.94 14.97
C GLN A 307 2.38 -17.71 15.89
N GLU A 308 2.01 -17.92 17.14
CA GLU A 308 2.84 -18.61 18.13
C GLU A 308 3.20 -20.05 17.73
N GLU A 309 2.29 -20.73 17.04
CA GLU A 309 2.48 -22.11 16.58
C GLU A 309 3.60 -22.24 15.53
N PHE A 310 4.03 -21.14 14.90
CA PHE A 310 5.19 -21.13 14.02
C PHE A 310 6.50 -21.42 14.78
N GLY A 311 6.51 -21.11 16.07
CA GLY A 311 7.61 -21.40 16.98
C GLY A 311 8.79 -20.43 16.91
N LEU A 312 8.73 -19.40 16.03
CA LEU A 312 9.68 -18.27 16.00
C LEU A 312 8.90 -16.95 15.90
N GLU A 313 9.46 -15.92 16.48
CA GLU A 313 8.95 -14.56 16.32
C GLU A 313 9.08 -14.05 14.88
N ARG A 314 8.17 -13.16 14.46
CA ARG A 314 8.15 -12.56 13.14
C ARG A 314 9.51 -11.95 12.73
N ASP A 315 10.19 -11.25 13.65
CA ASP A 315 11.46 -10.61 13.35
C ASP A 315 12.59 -11.60 13.16
N THR A 316 12.59 -12.72 13.89
CA THR A 316 13.52 -13.84 13.64
C THR A 316 13.29 -14.48 12.27
N LEU A 317 12.03 -14.67 11.89
CA LEU A 317 11.71 -15.16 10.53
C LEU A 317 12.18 -14.16 9.46
N LEU A 318 11.98 -12.87 9.69
CA LEU A 318 12.43 -11.83 8.76
C LEU A 318 13.94 -11.84 8.56
N GLU A 319 14.73 -11.99 9.64
CA GLU A 319 16.19 -12.10 9.55
C GLU A 319 16.61 -13.31 8.73
N ILE A 320 15.97 -14.47 8.94
CA ILE A 320 16.22 -15.68 8.13
C ILE A 320 15.91 -15.40 6.65
N LEU A 321 14.74 -14.84 6.35
CA LEU A 321 14.32 -14.53 4.99
C LEU A 321 15.31 -13.57 4.31
N HIS A 322 15.72 -12.50 4.98
CA HIS A 322 16.67 -11.53 4.46
C HIS A 322 18.04 -12.16 4.20
N ALA A 323 18.53 -13.02 5.11
CA ALA A 323 19.78 -13.76 4.90
C ALA A 323 19.71 -14.67 3.66
N GLU A 324 18.55 -15.20 3.33
CA GLU A 324 18.30 -16.03 2.14
C GLU A 324 17.97 -15.19 0.87
N ASN A 325 18.16 -13.87 0.90
CA ASN A 325 17.80 -12.92 -0.16
C ASN A 325 16.30 -12.87 -0.48
N VAL A 326 15.43 -13.16 0.48
CA VAL A 326 13.99 -12.94 0.41
C VAL A 326 13.66 -11.67 1.19
N LEU A 327 13.57 -10.52 0.51
CA LEU A 327 13.42 -9.21 1.15
C LEU A 327 11.96 -8.93 1.53
N ALA A 328 11.39 -9.80 2.38
CA ALA A 328 10.07 -9.58 2.97
C ALA A 328 10.02 -8.26 3.77
N ARG A 329 8.83 -7.66 3.90
CA ARG A 329 8.64 -6.33 4.52
C ARG A 329 7.60 -6.40 5.64
N ARG A 330 7.82 -5.60 6.68
CA ARG A 330 6.91 -5.45 7.84
C ARG A 330 5.91 -4.32 7.58
N TYR A 331 5.07 -4.41 6.58
CA TYR A 331 4.06 -3.38 6.29
C TYR A 331 2.80 -3.61 7.17
N PHE A 332 2.49 -2.71 8.19
CA PHE A 332 3.16 -1.43 8.44
C PHE A 332 3.65 -1.37 9.91
N TYR A 333 4.80 -1.91 10.17
CA TYR A 333 5.43 -1.87 11.49
C TYR A 333 6.21 -0.56 11.68
N PRO A 334 6.16 0.07 12.85
CA PRO A 334 5.38 -0.29 14.06
C PRO A 334 3.98 0.36 14.11
N GLY A 335 3.50 0.92 13.00
CA GLY A 335 2.35 1.80 12.93
C GLY A 335 2.75 3.27 13.07
N CYS A 336 1.95 4.18 12.48
CA CYS A 336 2.29 5.62 12.45
C CYS A 336 2.44 6.21 13.86
N HIS A 337 1.57 5.80 14.82
CA HIS A 337 1.60 6.29 16.21
C HIS A 337 2.93 6.04 16.93
N ALA A 338 3.69 5.02 16.53
CA ALA A 338 4.94 4.63 17.16
C ALA A 338 6.18 5.19 16.42
N MET A 339 5.99 5.96 15.36
CA MET A 339 7.05 6.64 14.62
C MET A 339 7.13 8.11 15.00
N GLU A 340 8.33 8.71 14.95
CA GLU A 340 8.45 10.17 15.05
C GLU A 340 7.90 10.87 13.81
N PRO A 341 7.26 12.03 13.97
CA PRO A 341 7.08 12.78 15.22
C PRO A 341 5.89 12.35 16.07
N TYR A 342 5.05 11.43 15.60
CA TYR A 342 3.75 11.09 16.21
C TYR A 342 3.88 10.47 17.59
N ARG A 343 4.93 9.67 17.82
CA ARG A 343 5.20 9.09 19.13
C ARG A 343 5.41 10.17 20.20
N SER A 344 6.09 11.26 19.84
CA SER A 344 6.31 12.39 20.73
C SER A 344 5.10 13.32 20.83
N LEU A 345 4.38 13.53 19.72
CA LEU A 345 3.20 14.41 19.68
C LEU A 345 1.98 13.79 20.38
N PHE A 346 1.81 12.47 20.30
CA PHE A 346 0.66 11.73 20.77
C PHE A 346 1.08 10.48 21.59
N PRO A 347 1.76 10.64 22.74
CA PRO A 347 2.35 9.52 23.49
C PRO A 347 1.34 8.49 23.97
N ASP A 348 0.10 8.92 24.22
CA ASP A 348 -0.99 8.07 24.70
C ASP A 348 -1.79 7.37 23.58
N ALA A 349 -1.53 7.70 22.31
CA ALA A 349 -2.25 7.10 21.17
C ALA A 349 -2.20 5.56 21.20
N ARG A 350 -1.08 4.98 21.66
CA ARG A 350 -0.89 3.53 21.80
C ARG A 350 -1.96 2.84 22.67
N LEU A 351 -2.53 3.54 23.64
CA LEU A 351 -3.51 2.96 24.58
C LEU A 351 -4.83 2.59 23.90
N SER A 352 -5.14 3.22 22.78
CA SER A 352 -6.36 3.02 22.01
C SER A 352 -6.17 2.10 20.79
N LEU A 353 -4.99 1.48 20.61
CA LEU A 353 -4.61 0.78 19.39
C LEU A 353 -4.15 -0.69 19.60
N PRO A 354 -4.82 -1.49 20.45
CA PRO A 354 -4.36 -2.84 20.77
C PRO A 354 -4.28 -3.77 19.55
N HIS A 355 -5.24 -3.70 18.63
CA HIS A 355 -5.25 -4.54 17.42
C HIS A 355 -4.17 -4.10 16.41
N THR A 356 -3.96 -2.80 16.25
CA THR A 356 -2.87 -2.26 15.43
C THR A 356 -1.51 -2.75 15.90
N ILE A 357 -1.25 -2.67 17.21
CA ILE A 357 0.01 -3.11 17.81
C ILE A 357 0.21 -4.61 17.58
N ALA A 358 -0.78 -5.43 17.99
CA ALA A 358 -0.71 -6.87 17.84
C ALA A 358 -0.50 -7.33 16.37
N LEU A 359 -1.20 -6.68 15.42
CA LEU A 359 -1.05 -7.02 14.00
C LEU A 359 0.32 -6.60 13.47
N SER A 360 0.79 -5.39 13.81
CA SER A 360 2.05 -4.85 13.31
C SER A 360 3.26 -5.73 13.69
N GLU A 361 3.19 -6.44 14.81
CA GLU A 361 4.22 -7.34 15.29
C GLU A 361 4.24 -8.70 14.59
N ARG A 362 3.17 -9.06 13.87
CA ARG A 362 2.98 -10.42 13.31
C ARG A 362 3.05 -10.49 11.79
N VAL A 363 2.81 -9.38 11.08
CA VAL A 363 2.68 -9.41 9.62
C VAL A 363 4.01 -9.32 8.88
N LEU A 364 4.09 -10.06 7.75
CA LEU A 364 5.11 -9.96 6.72
C LEU A 364 4.47 -9.94 5.34
N SER A 365 4.92 -9.02 4.48
CA SER A 365 4.61 -9.01 3.06
C SER A 365 5.72 -9.71 2.28
N PHE A 366 5.37 -10.64 1.41
CA PHE A 366 6.30 -11.47 0.65
C PHE A 366 6.48 -10.98 -0.80
N PRO A 367 7.61 -11.32 -1.44
CA PRO A 367 7.84 -11.03 -2.86
C PRO A 367 6.73 -11.58 -3.75
N THR A 368 6.28 -10.76 -4.73
CA THR A 368 5.24 -11.13 -5.70
C THR A 368 5.44 -10.38 -7.01
N GLY A 369 4.45 -10.40 -7.91
CA GLY A 369 4.54 -9.78 -9.22
C GLY A 369 5.62 -10.41 -10.08
N THR A 370 6.35 -9.57 -10.83
CA THR A 370 7.45 -9.99 -11.70
C THR A 370 8.77 -10.29 -10.95
N ALA A 371 8.78 -10.09 -9.62
CA ALA A 371 9.95 -10.37 -8.79
C ALA A 371 10.18 -11.87 -8.56
N VAL A 372 9.15 -12.68 -8.68
CA VAL A 372 9.17 -14.12 -8.42
C VAL A 372 8.39 -14.90 -9.48
N GLY A 373 8.84 -16.13 -9.74
CA GLY A 373 8.12 -17.12 -10.52
C GLY A 373 7.77 -18.34 -9.68
N LYS A 374 7.23 -19.34 -10.35
CA LYS A 374 6.81 -20.60 -9.71
C LYS A 374 7.93 -21.26 -8.89
N LYS A 375 9.17 -21.25 -9.42
CA LYS A 375 10.32 -21.90 -8.78
C LYS A 375 10.75 -21.18 -7.50
N GLU A 376 10.75 -19.85 -7.52
CA GLU A 376 11.11 -19.02 -6.36
C GLU A 376 10.07 -19.17 -5.25
N ILE A 377 8.77 -19.12 -5.57
CA ILE A 377 7.67 -19.30 -4.60
C ILE A 377 7.73 -20.69 -3.98
N ASP A 378 8.01 -21.74 -4.76
CA ASP A 378 8.17 -23.10 -4.23
C ASP A 378 9.36 -23.22 -3.28
N ALA A 379 10.47 -22.54 -3.60
CA ALA A 379 11.65 -22.55 -2.75
C ALA A 379 11.39 -21.77 -1.44
N ILE A 380 10.70 -20.63 -1.51
CA ILE A 380 10.26 -19.88 -0.31
C ILE A 380 9.32 -20.75 0.54
N GLY A 381 8.35 -21.43 -0.06
CA GLY A 381 7.45 -22.33 0.67
C GLY A 381 8.19 -23.48 1.39
N ARG A 382 9.17 -24.09 0.72
CA ARG A 382 10.03 -25.11 1.35
C ARG A 382 10.87 -24.54 2.50
N LEU A 383 11.42 -23.34 2.34
CA LEU A 383 12.14 -22.62 3.40
C LEU A 383 11.25 -22.40 4.61
N LEU A 384 10.03 -21.87 4.41
CA LEU A 384 9.06 -21.61 5.48
C LEU A 384 8.69 -22.90 6.22
N SER A 385 8.39 -23.97 5.48
CA SER A 385 8.10 -25.29 6.06
C SER A 385 9.29 -25.87 6.83
N PHE A 386 10.51 -25.67 6.33
CA PHE A 386 11.73 -26.10 7.02
C PHE A 386 11.91 -25.33 8.33
N VAL A 387 11.79 -24.00 8.28
CA VAL A 387 11.96 -23.11 9.44
C VAL A 387 10.95 -23.45 10.54
N ALA A 388 9.67 -23.64 10.19
CA ALA A 388 8.63 -24.03 11.14
C ALA A 388 8.96 -25.36 11.85
N ARG A 389 9.28 -26.41 11.07
CA ARG A 389 9.61 -27.74 11.61
C ARG A 389 10.88 -27.77 12.48
N HIS A 390 11.81 -26.84 12.28
CA HIS A 390 13.08 -26.77 13.00
C HIS A 390 13.20 -25.57 13.93
N SER A 391 12.10 -24.88 14.22
CA SER A 391 12.05 -23.63 14.99
C SER A 391 12.78 -23.71 16.34
N ALA A 392 12.57 -24.79 17.11
CA ALA A 392 13.25 -25.01 18.39
C ALA A 392 14.78 -25.14 18.24
N ARG A 393 15.25 -25.85 17.21
CA ARG A 393 16.70 -26.02 16.94
C ARG A 393 17.32 -24.70 16.47
N ILE A 394 16.63 -23.94 15.63
CA ILE A 394 17.07 -22.62 15.15
C ILE A 394 17.19 -21.65 16.32
N ARG A 395 16.23 -21.64 17.23
CA ARG A 395 16.25 -20.81 18.44
C ARG A 395 17.44 -21.17 19.34
N ALA A 396 17.68 -22.46 19.60
CA ALA A 396 18.81 -22.91 20.39
C ALA A 396 20.16 -22.54 19.75
N HIS A 397 20.29 -22.67 18.43
CA HIS A 397 21.53 -22.34 17.71
C HIS A 397 21.81 -20.81 17.76
N ARG A 398 20.75 -19.96 17.60
CA ARG A 398 20.89 -18.50 17.80
C ARG A 398 21.39 -18.14 19.19
N GLY A 399 20.81 -18.77 20.23
CA GLY A 399 21.21 -18.52 21.62
C GLY A 399 22.69 -18.85 21.89
N LYS A 400 23.20 -19.97 21.37
CA LYS A 400 24.62 -20.36 21.50
C LYS A 400 25.55 -19.31 20.85
N ARG A 401 25.26 -18.90 19.60
CA ARG A 401 26.10 -17.88 18.90
C ARG A 401 26.06 -16.49 19.55
N ALA A 402 24.93 -16.11 20.16
CA ALA A 402 24.84 -14.87 20.92
C ALA A 402 25.74 -14.91 22.18
N ALA A 403 25.74 -16.04 22.89
CA ALA A 403 26.60 -16.25 24.06
C ALA A 403 28.10 -16.26 23.70
N GLU A 404 28.49 -16.91 22.59
CA GLU A 404 29.86 -16.93 22.08
C GLU A 404 30.39 -15.54 21.71
N LYS A 405 29.55 -14.69 21.10
CA LYS A 405 29.92 -13.30 20.77
C LYS A 405 30.10 -12.42 22.02
N CYS A 406 29.27 -12.61 23.05
CA CYS A 406 29.41 -11.89 24.32
C CYS A 406 30.64 -12.32 25.14
N SER A 407 31.11 -13.57 24.97
CA SER A 407 32.30 -14.08 25.66
C SER A 407 33.63 -13.73 24.96
N SER A 408 33.56 -13.21 23.72
CA SER A 408 34.73 -12.83 22.91
C SER A 408 34.90 -11.30 22.74
N SER A 409 34.01 -10.50 23.33
CA SER A 409 34.09 -9.04 23.49
C SER A 409 34.40 -8.66 24.93
#